data_67a3c0c608f7c7070eb348932abe63f4
#
_entry.id   67a3c0c608f7c7070eb348932abe63f4
#
_cell.length_a   1.000
_cell.length_b   1.000
_cell.length_c   1.000
_cell.angle_alpha   90.00
_cell.angle_beta   90.00
_cell.angle_gamma   90.00
#
_symmetry.space_group_name_H-M   'P 1'
#
loop_
_entity.id
_entity.type
_entity.pdbx_description
1 polymer ?
#
loop_
_entity_poly.entity_id
_entity_poly.type
_entity_poly.pdbx_seq_one_letter_code
_entity_poly.pdbx_strand_id
1 'polypeptide(L)' 'MASSMKSAMFLIESRIADAARGDTDACFDLGISYSSGAGGVDVDLVEAHKWFNLAALNGC' A
#
# COMPACT_ATOMS: atom_id res chain seq x y z
N MET A 1 13.04 15.88 -11.09
CA MET A 1 12.15 16.71 -10.29
C MET A 1 11.69 15.95 -9.07
N ALA A 2 11.80 16.58 -7.94
CA ALA A 2 11.42 15.96 -6.67
C ALA A 2 9.93 15.67 -6.58
N SER A 3 9.13 16.32 -7.42
CA SER A 3 7.69 16.20 -7.36
C SER A 3 7.18 14.78 -7.63
N SER A 4 7.87 14.01 -8.45
CA SER A 4 7.40 12.64 -8.73
C SER A 4 7.55 11.72 -7.54
N MET A 5 8.61 11.90 -6.74
CA MET A 5 8.76 11.15 -5.50
C MET A 5 7.71 11.54 -4.47
N LYS A 6 7.43 12.83 -4.36
CA LYS A 6 6.39 13.31 -3.47
C LYS A 6 5.03 12.74 -3.85
N SER A 7 4.74 12.67 -5.14
CA SER A 7 3.48 12.12 -5.61
C SER A 7 3.33 10.67 -5.24
N ALA A 8 4.40 9.87 -5.37
CA ALA A 8 4.38 8.46 -5.01
C ALA A 8 4.12 8.28 -3.51
N MET A 9 4.82 9.06 -2.68
CA MET A 9 4.62 8.99 -1.23
C MET A 9 3.21 9.43 -0.85
N PHE A 10 2.69 10.44 -1.51
CA PHE A 10 1.34 10.90 -1.25
C PHE A 10 0.31 9.81 -1.55
N LEU A 11 0.49 9.09 -2.66
CA LEU A 11 -0.41 8.00 -3.01
C LEU A 11 -0.36 6.87 -1.99
N ILE A 12 0.82 6.52 -1.52
CA ILE A 12 0.97 5.48 -0.50
C ILE A 12 0.31 5.91 0.80
N GLU A 13 0.51 7.14 1.23
CA GLU A 13 -0.11 7.65 2.45
C GLU A 13 -1.63 7.68 2.32
N SER A 14 -2.13 8.04 1.15
CA SER A 14 -3.57 8.03 0.88
C SER A 14 -4.14 6.62 0.97
N ARG A 15 -3.43 5.63 0.43
CA ARG A 15 -3.85 4.23 0.52
C ARG A 15 -3.84 3.72 1.96
N ILE A 16 -2.84 4.11 2.73
CA ILE A 16 -2.77 3.73 4.14
C ILE A 16 -3.95 4.33 4.90
N ALA A 17 -4.31 5.57 4.62
CA ALA A 17 -5.47 6.20 5.25
C ALA A 17 -6.76 5.48 4.87
N ASP A 18 -6.91 5.09 3.62
CA ASP A 18 -8.07 4.32 3.16
C ASP A 18 -8.12 2.96 3.85
N ALA A 19 -6.97 2.30 3.95
CA ALA A 19 -6.88 1.01 4.63
C ALA A 19 -7.30 1.13 6.09
N ALA A 20 -6.90 2.21 6.74
CA ALA A 20 -7.24 2.45 8.14
C ALA A 20 -8.76 2.62 8.34
N ARG A 21 -9.47 2.99 7.28
CA ARG A 21 -10.93 3.09 7.32
C ARG A 21 -11.63 1.80 6.92
N GLY A 22 -10.87 0.74 6.72
CA GLY A 22 -11.44 -0.56 6.38
C GLY A 22 -11.63 -0.82 4.89
N ASP A 23 -10.93 -0.09 4.03
CA ASP A 23 -11.01 -0.28 2.59
C ASP A 23 -10.13 -1.46 2.18
N THR A 24 -10.76 -2.57 1.86
CA THR A 24 -10.06 -3.80 1.48
C THR A 24 -9.26 -3.62 0.20
N ASP A 25 -9.77 -2.85 -0.76
CA ASP A 25 -9.03 -2.59 -2.00
C ASP A 25 -7.74 -1.84 -1.71
N ALA A 26 -7.76 -0.91 -0.76
CA ALA A 26 -6.55 -0.18 -0.37
C ALA A 26 -5.51 -1.13 0.23
N CYS A 27 -5.93 -2.07 1.06
CA CYS A 27 -5.03 -3.07 1.62
C CYS A 27 -4.41 -3.93 0.54
N PHE A 28 -5.20 -4.33 -0.44
CA PHE A 28 -4.72 -5.12 -1.57
C PHE A 28 -3.70 -4.32 -2.38
N ASP A 29 -4.02 -3.07 -2.67
CA ASP A 29 -3.11 -2.18 -3.41
C ASP A 29 -1.78 -2.00 -2.69
N LEU A 30 -1.83 -1.84 -1.37
CA LEU A 30 -0.61 -1.72 -0.58
C LEU A 30 0.23 -2.99 -0.65
N GLY A 31 -0.42 -4.15 -0.58
CA GLY A 31 0.28 -5.42 -0.72
C GLY A 31 0.98 -5.52 -2.07
N ILE A 32 0.29 -5.14 -3.13
CA ILE A 32 0.87 -5.15 -4.48
C ILE A 32 2.04 -4.18 -4.55
N SER A 33 1.88 -2.98 -4.03
CA SER A 33 2.94 -1.96 -4.06
C SER A 33 4.19 -2.46 -3.36
N TYR A 34 4.05 -3.01 -2.17
CA TYR A 34 5.21 -3.49 -1.40
C TYR A 34 5.82 -4.76 -2.00
N SER A 35 5.03 -5.57 -2.73
CA SER A 35 5.58 -6.79 -3.32
C SER A 35 6.32 -6.52 -4.63
N SER A 36 5.94 -5.47 -5.35
CA SER A 36 6.50 -5.20 -6.67
C SER A 36 7.28 -3.91 -6.77
N GLY A 37 7.21 -3.05 -5.76
CA GLY A 37 7.80 -1.72 -5.81
C GLY A 37 6.99 -0.72 -6.61
N ALA A 38 5.75 -1.06 -6.95
CA ALA A 38 4.89 -0.16 -7.70
C ALA A 38 4.64 1.12 -6.90
N GLY A 39 4.59 2.25 -7.59
CA GLY A 39 4.39 3.53 -6.94
C GLY A 39 5.66 4.10 -6.31
N GLY A 40 6.79 3.47 -6.53
CA GLY A 40 8.07 3.99 -6.07
C GLY A 40 8.43 3.63 -4.63
N VAL A 41 7.68 2.72 -4.01
CA VAL A 41 8.03 2.26 -2.67
C VAL A 41 9.11 1.19 -2.75
N ASP A 42 9.89 1.05 -1.70
CA ASP A 42 10.85 -0.05 -1.61
C ASP A 42 10.11 -1.37 -1.45
N VAL A 43 10.55 -2.37 -2.20
CA VAL A 43 9.98 -3.71 -2.07
C VAL A 43 10.19 -4.20 -0.64
N ASP A 44 9.11 -4.67 -0.02
CA ASP A 44 9.14 -5.21 1.33
C ASP A 44 8.12 -6.34 1.41
N LEU A 45 8.62 -7.55 1.28
CA LEU A 45 7.73 -8.72 1.23
C LEU A 45 7.02 -8.97 2.56
N VAL A 46 7.63 -8.57 3.66
CA VAL A 46 6.98 -8.69 4.97
C VAL A 46 5.77 -7.77 5.05
N GLU A 47 5.96 -6.51 4.64
CA GLU A 47 4.84 -5.56 4.58
C GLU A 47 3.77 -6.02 3.60
N ALA A 48 4.18 -6.49 2.43
CA ALA A 48 3.23 -6.98 1.44
C ALA A 48 2.38 -8.12 2.00
N HIS A 49 3.01 -9.05 2.68
CA HIS A 49 2.31 -10.19 3.28
C HIS A 49 1.31 -9.71 4.33
N LYS A 50 1.72 -8.75 5.14
CA LYS A 50 0.85 -8.17 6.15
C LYS A 50 -0.41 -7.57 5.52
N TRP A 51 -0.25 -6.76 4.48
CA TRP A 51 -1.38 -6.11 3.84
C TRP A 51 -2.30 -7.11 3.14
N PHE A 52 -1.73 -8.11 2.46
CA PHE A 52 -2.53 -9.16 1.84
C PHE A 52 -3.30 -9.95 2.89
N ASN A 53 -2.68 -10.23 4.01
CA ASN A 53 -3.31 -10.97 5.09
C ASN A 53 -4.49 -10.18 5.68
N LEU A 54 -4.30 -8.89 5.87
CA LEU A 54 -5.38 -8.03 6.34
C LEU A 54 -6.55 -7.99 5.36
N ALA A 55 -6.24 -7.92 4.06
CA ALA A 55 -7.28 -7.94 3.03
C ALA A 55 -8.04 -9.26 3.07
N ALA A 56 -7.33 -10.38 3.26
CA ALA A 56 -7.95 -11.70 3.31
C ALA A 56 -8.84 -11.88 4.53
N LEU A 57 -8.53 -11.19 5.62
CA LEU A 57 -9.34 -11.23 6.85
C LEU A 57 -10.57 -10.33 6.77
N ASN A 58 -10.93 -9.91 5.59
CA ASN A 58 -12.11 -9.11 5.32
C ASN A 58 -11.96 -7.66 5.74
N GLY A 59 -10.87 -7.14 5.36
CA GLY A 59 -10.66 -5.72 5.52
C GLY A 59 -9.76 -5.40 6.67
N CYS A 60 -9.19 -4.33 6.47
CA CYS A 60 -8.25 -3.76 7.39
C CYS A 60 -8.96 -3.12 8.54
#